data_64f70cec393a4fdb451f8e720ada1319
#
_entry.id   64f70cec393a4fdb451f8e720ada1319
#
_cell.length_a   1.000
_cell.length_b   1.000
_cell.length_c   1.000
_cell.angle_alpha   90.00
_cell.angle_beta   90.00
_cell.angle_gamma   90.00
#
_symmetry.space_group_name_H-M   'P 1'
#
loop_
_entity.id
_entity.type
_entity.pdbx_description
1 polymer ?
#
loop_
_entity_poly.entity_id
_entity_poly.type
_entity_poly.pdbx_seq_one_letter_code
_entity_poly.pdbx_strand_id
1 'polypeptide(L)'
;SLAVFYGTAAIGGSFAYPPLSVVMNSLVSLTVFLLPLLAILLSYDAFVGELEGGMLILMLTYPVTRTAFLLGKAAGQGAALFIVLTVGFAVMPIAASFAAVPYSVGELAGTLTVTAGSAWLLGLVFMFAAYCVSLAVRTKAQALAILILIWLAAVLLYDLGLLVAAVSFTGGLPRGVLNALMLANPASGFRLLNQSLFGSVQTTVPIAALAGVLAAWAVALFALARGIFAAKRF
;
A
#
# COMPACT_ATOMS: atom_id res chain seq x y z
N SER A 1 -14.46 -6.68 11.41
CA SER A 1 -15.03 -5.47 10.73
C SER A 1 -16.46 -5.66 10.26
N LEU A 2 -16.82 -6.81 9.67
CA LEU A 2 -18.21 -7.12 9.28
C LEU A 2 -19.16 -7.21 10.49
N ALA A 3 -18.70 -7.69 11.64
CA ALA A 3 -19.50 -7.76 12.87
C ALA A 3 -19.84 -6.37 13.43
N VAL A 4 -18.99 -5.36 13.26
CA VAL A 4 -19.29 -3.96 13.60
C VAL A 4 -20.30 -3.38 12.61
N PHE A 5 -20.23 -3.77 11.34
CA PHE A 5 -21.17 -3.37 10.30
C PHE A 5 -22.61 -3.83 10.58
N TYR A 6 -22.79 -5.03 11.12
CA TYR A 6 -24.09 -5.59 11.46
C TYR A 6 -24.52 -5.29 12.92
N GLY A 7 -23.57 -5.10 13.85
CA GLY A 7 -23.87 -4.96 15.27
C GLY A 7 -24.48 -3.61 15.65
N THR A 8 -24.10 -2.52 15.00
CA THR A 8 -24.67 -1.18 15.28
C THR A 8 -26.04 -0.95 14.64
N ALA A 9 -26.37 -1.71 13.58
CA ALA A 9 -27.67 -1.65 12.91
C ALA A 9 -28.81 -2.36 13.72
N ALA A 10 -28.45 -3.31 14.58
CA ALA A 10 -29.41 -4.13 15.33
C ALA A 10 -29.98 -3.44 16.58
N ILE A 11 -29.38 -2.36 17.07
CA ILE A 11 -29.74 -1.73 18.36
C ILE A 11 -30.89 -0.70 18.22
N GLY A 12 -31.25 -0.29 17.00
CA GLY A 12 -32.21 0.79 16.79
C GLY A 12 -33.48 0.47 15.99
N GLY A 13 -33.75 -0.76 15.60
CA GLY A 13 -34.98 -1.14 14.87
C GLY A 13 -35.12 -0.57 13.44
N SER A 14 -34.17 0.25 12.98
CA SER A 14 -34.01 0.72 11.61
C SER A 14 -32.61 0.32 11.13
N PHE A 15 -32.52 -0.34 9.99
CA PHE A 15 -31.23 -0.60 9.32
C PHE A 15 -30.66 0.75 8.85
N ALA A 16 -29.99 1.46 9.75
CA ALA A 16 -29.29 2.70 9.39
C ALA A 16 -27.95 2.31 8.75
N TYR A 17 -27.77 2.66 7.49
CA TYR A 17 -26.47 2.52 6.82
C TYR A 17 -25.43 3.40 7.56
N PRO A 18 -24.22 2.88 7.83
CA PRO A 18 -23.18 3.67 8.46
C PRO A 18 -22.76 4.84 7.55
N PRO A 19 -22.27 5.95 8.11
CA PRO A 19 -21.73 7.05 7.31
C PRO A 19 -20.66 6.56 6.32
N LEU A 20 -20.60 7.14 5.12
CA LEU A 20 -19.63 6.77 4.09
C LEU A 20 -18.18 6.81 4.61
N SER A 21 -17.85 7.78 5.46
CA SER A 21 -16.53 7.89 6.10
C SER A 21 -16.14 6.67 6.93
N VAL A 22 -17.08 6.04 7.62
CA VAL A 22 -16.83 4.82 8.42
C VAL A 22 -16.55 3.64 7.49
N VAL A 23 -17.32 3.51 6.40
CA VAL A 23 -17.11 2.48 5.38
C VAL A 23 -15.75 2.63 4.74
N MET A 24 -15.39 3.85 4.33
CA MET A 24 -14.10 4.15 3.70
C MET A 24 -12.92 3.92 4.65
N ASN A 25 -13.03 4.32 5.92
CA ASN A 25 -11.97 4.05 6.91
C ASN A 25 -11.74 2.55 7.14
N SER A 26 -12.81 1.75 7.14
CA SER A 26 -12.72 0.29 7.25
C SER A 26 -12.03 -0.31 6.01
N LEU A 27 -12.38 0.18 4.82
CA LEU A 27 -11.77 -0.22 3.55
C LEU A 27 -10.26 0.14 3.51
N VAL A 28 -9.91 1.37 3.92
CA VAL A 28 -8.52 1.82 4.02
C VAL A 28 -7.73 0.94 4.99
N SER A 29 -8.28 0.62 6.15
CA SER A 29 -7.62 -0.23 7.15
C SER A 29 -7.36 -1.64 6.61
N LEU A 30 -8.33 -2.21 5.89
CA LEU A 30 -8.16 -3.50 5.23
C LEU A 30 -7.12 -3.44 4.11
N THR A 31 -7.14 -2.37 3.32
CA THR A 31 -6.19 -2.15 2.22
C THR A 31 -4.76 -2.02 2.73
N VAL A 32 -4.52 -1.24 3.80
CA VAL A 32 -3.19 -1.11 4.43
C VAL A 32 -2.63 -2.46 4.87
N PHE A 33 -3.48 -3.36 5.33
CA PHE A 33 -3.06 -4.67 5.79
C PHE A 33 -2.80 -5.65 4.63
N LEU A 34 -3.76 -5.79 3.71
CA LEU A 34 -3.72 -6.81 2.68
C LEU A 34 -2.86 -6.43 1.46
N LEU A 35 -2.93 -5.18 1.02
CA LEU A 35 -2.28 -4.76 -0.21
C LEU A 35 -0.75 -4.89 -0.18
N PRO A 36 -0.04 -4.50 0.89
CA PRO A 36 1.40 -4.73 0.96
C PRO A 36 1.77 -6.22 0.88
N LEU A 37 0.97 -7.10 1.52
CA LEU A 37 1.16 -8.54 1.41
C LEU A 37 0.99 -9.04 -0.03
N LEU A 38 -0.06 -8.59 -0.72
CA LEU A 38 -0.29 -8.93 -2.13
C LEU A 38 0.87 -8.45 -3.02
N ALA A 39 1.34 -7.22 -2.82
CA ALA A 39 2.46 -6.67 -3.56
C ALA A 39 3.76 -7.47 -3.31
N ILE A 40 4.01 -7.87 -2.08
CA ILE A 40 5.14 -8.73 -1.71
C ILE A 40 5.01 -10.10 -2.39
N LEU A 41 3.85 -10.76 -2.29
CA LEU A 41 3.61 -12.07 -2.89
C LEU A 41 3.74 -12.06 -4.42
N LEU A 42 3.40 -10.94 -5.05
CA LEU A 42 3.57 -10.75 -6.50
C LEU A 42 5.04 -10.61 -6.90
N SER A 43 5.91 -10.17 -5.98
CA SER A 43 7.23 -9.63 -6.36
C SER A 43 8.42 -10.23 -5.60
N TYR A 44 8.20 -11.05 -4.55
CA TYR A 44 9.29 -11.57 -3.71
C TYR A 44 10.32 -12.40 -4.47
N ASP A 45 9.88 -13.17 -5.46
CA ASP A 45 10.73 -14.06 -6.26
C ASP A 45 11.19 -13.43 -7.59
N ALA A 46 10.83 -12.17 -7.82
CA ALA A 46 11.02 -11.49 -9.11
C ALA A 46 12.44 -11.60 -9.69
N PHE A 47 13.47 -11.58 -8.86
CA PHE A 47 14.87 -11.70 -9.26
C PHE A 47 15.52 -12.95 -8.69
N VAL A 48 15.29 -13.24 -7.41
CA VAL A 48 15.90 -14.42 -6.77
C VAL A 48 15.40 -15.72 -7.40
N GLY A 49 14.14 -15.77 -7.85
CA GLY A 49 13.59 -16.94 -8.52
C GLY A 49 14.22 -17.20 -9.87
N GLU A 50 14.50 -16.15 -10.63
CA GLU A 50 15.18 -16.25 -11.92
C GLU A 50 16.69 -16.56 -11.73
N LEU A 51 17.29 -16.11 -10.62
CA LEU A 51 18.67 -16.43 -10.27
C LEU A 51 18.82 -17.90 -9.87
N GLU A 52 17.94 -18.42 -9.01
CA GLU A 52 17.91 -19.85 -8.62
C GLU A 52 17.70 -20.78 -9.83
N GLY A 53 16.83 -20.35 -10.78
CA GLY A 53 16.56 -21.10 -12.00
C GLY A 53 17.58 -20.92 -13.12
N GLY A 54 18.63 -20.09 -12.92
CA GLY A 54 19.62 -19.78 -13.95
C GLY A 54 19.12 -18.90 -15.09
N MET A 55 17.83 -18.58 -15.13
CA MET A 55 17.17 -17.81 -16.20
C MET A 55 17.69 -16.37 -16.23
N LEU A 56 17.99 -15.76 -15.08
CA LEU A 56 18.52 -14.40 -15.01
C LEU A 56 19.83 -14.23 -15.77
N ILE A 57 20.74 -15.21 -15.64
CA ILE A 57 22.04 -15.19 -16.34
C ILE A 57 21.79 -15.27 -17.86
N LEU A 58 20.89 -16.16 -18.29
CA LEU A 58 20.53 -16.30 -19.70
C LEU A 58 19.91 -15.01 -20.25
N MET A 59 19.01 -14.36 -19.52
CA MET A 59 18.38 -13.09 -19.94
C MET A 59 19.41 -11.96 -20.08
N LEU A 60 20.45 -11.94 -19.25
CA LEU A 60 21.52 -10.93 -19.32
C LEU A 60 22.49 -11.14 -20.49
N THR A 61 22.44 -12.27 -21.22
CA THR A 61 23.17 -12.46 -22.48
C THR A 61 22.52 -11.76 -23.67
N TYR A 62 21.22 -11.43 -23.59
CA TYR A 62 20.55 -10.64 -24.61
C TYR A 62 20.99 -9.16 -24.54
N PRO A 63 20.92 -8.41 -25.66
CA PRO A 63 21.33 -7.01 -25.73
C PRO A 63 20.30 -6.08 -25.06
N VAL A 64 19.96 -6.36 -23.79
CA VAL A 64 19.01 -5.58 -22.97
C VAL A 64 19.77 -4.98 -21.79
N THR A 65 19.61 -3.68 -21.57
CA THR A 65 20.22 -3.04 -20.42
C THR A 65 19.52 -3.49 -19.12
N ARG A 66 20.28 -3.59 -18.02
CA ARG A 66 19.75 -3.96 -16.70
C ARG A 66 18.61 -3.03 -16.27
N THR A 67 18.69 -1.75 -16.62
CA THR A 67 17.63 -0.77 -16.33
C THR A 67 16.36 -1.04 -17.15
N ALA A 68 16.49 -1.36 -18.44
CA ALA A 68 15.34 -1.71 -19.29
C ALA A 68 14.65 -2.99 -18.79
N PHE A 69 15.42 -3.98 -18.36
CA PHE A 69 14.89 -5.20 -17.76
C PHE A 69 14.11 -4.92 -16.47
N LEU A 70 14.70 -4.13 -15.54
CA LEU A 70 14.04 -3.72 -14.30
C LEU A 70 12.76 -2.93 -14.55
N LEU A 71 12.78 -1.98 -15.50
CA LEU A 71 11.62 -1.18 -15.89
C LEU A 71 10.52 -2.04 -16.53
N GLY A 72 10.87 -2.96 -17.41
CA GLY A 72 9.91 -3.88 -18.01
C GLY A 72 9.18 -4.73 -16.97
N LYS A 73 9.92 -5.25 -16.00
CA LYS A 73 9.36 -6.03 -14.88
C LYS A 73 8.48 -5.16 -13.97
N ALA A 74 8.96 -3.95 -13.64
CA ALA A 74 8.19 -2.98 -12.84
C ALA A 74 6.90 -2.56 -13.55
N ALA A 75 6.95 -2.31 -14.86
CA ALA A 75 5.76 -1.97 -15.64
C ALA A 75 4.75 -3.13 -15.70
N GLY A 76 5.21 -4.35 -15.94
CA GLY A 76 4.34 -5.53 -16.01
C GLY A 76 3.64 -5.83 -14.67
N GLN A 77 4.40 -5.92 -13.59
CA GLN A 77 3.83 -6.19 -12.25
C GLN A 77 3.03 -4.99 -11.72
N GLY A 78 3.50 -3.75 -11.98
CA GLY A 78 2.76 -2.54 -11.61
C GLY A 78 1.43 -2.41 -12.35
N ALA A 79 1.38 -2.79 -13.62
CA ALA A 79 0.14 -2.84 -14.39
C ALA A 79 -0.81 -3.94 -13.88
N ALA A 80 -0.30 -5.13 -13.57
CA ALA A 80 -1.09 -6.20 -12.98
C ALA A 80 -1.72 -5.77 -11.66
N LEU A 81 -0.92 -5.13 -10.79
CA LEU A 81 -1.41 -4.58 -9.52
C LEU A 81 -2.49 -3.50 -9.74
N PHE A 82 -2.28 -2.61 -10.73
CA PHE A 82 -3.25 -1.58 -11.08
C PHE A 82 -4.58 -2.17 -11.54
N ILE A 83 -4.54 -3.19 -12.41
CA ILE A 83 -5.74 -3.87 -12.91
C ILE A 83 -6.51 -4.53 -11.74
N VAL A 84 -5.82 -5.26 -10.88
CA VAL A 84 -6.44 -5.94 -9.72
C VAL A 84 -7.11 -4.94 -8.79
N LEU A 85 -6.44 -3.82 -8.49
CA LEU A 85 -6.99 -2.76 -7.65
C LEU A 85 -8.19 -2.08 -8.32
N THR A 86 -8.08 -1.73 -9.58
CA THR A 86 -9.18 -1.08 -10.32
C THR A 86 -10.42 -1.97 -10.34
N VAL A 87 -10.26 -3.25 -10.65
CA VAL A 87 -11.37 -4.23 -10.61
C VAL A 87 -11.93 -4.36 -9.20
N GLY A 88 -11.07 -4.54 -8.19
CA GLY A 88 -11.49 -4.70 -6.80
C GLY A 88 -12.25 -3.49 -6.25
N PHE A 89 -11.78 -2.29 -6.52
CA PHE A 89 -12.45 -1.06 -6.07
C PHE A 89 -13.70 -0.72 -6.90
N ALA A 90 -13.80 -1.17 -8.17
CA ALA A 90 -14.98 -0.95 -9.01
C ALA A 90 -16.19 -1.79 -8.60
N VAL A 91 -15.99 -2.92 -7.92
CA VAL A 91 -17.09 -3.80 -7.47
C VAL A 91 -18.07 -3.06 -6.57
N MET A 92 -17.59 -2.21 -5.66
CA MET A 92 -18.45 -1.53 -4.69
C MET A 92 -19.41 -0.51 -5.33
N PRO A 93 -19.00 0.43 -6.19
CA PRO A 93 -19.93 1.36 -6.85
C PRO A 93 -20.85 0.65 -7.84
N ILE A 94 -20.38 -0.43 -8.50
CA ILE A 94 -21.22 -1.25 -9.36
C ILE A 94 -22.31 -1.92 -8.52
N ALA A 95 -21.98 -2.56 -7.40
CA ALA A 95 -22.95 -3.17 -6.52
C ALA A 95 -23.94 -2.12 -5.95
N ALA A 96 -23.45 -0.93 -5.60
CA ALA A 96 -24.26 0.16 -5.11
C ALA A 96 -25.28 0.68 -6.15
N SER A 97 -24.97 0.56 -7.45
CA SER A 97 -25.91 0.96 -8.51
C SER A 97 -27.14 0.05 -8.62
N PHE A 98 -27.07 -1.18 -8.13
CA PHE A 98 -28.17 -2.15 -8.09
C PHE A 98 -28.87 -2.22 -6.74
N ALA A 99 -28.32 -1.60 -5.70
CA ALA A 99 -28.87 -1.61 -4.34
C ALA A 99 -29.39 -0.21 -3.98
N ALA A 100 -30.48 -0.15 -3.21
CA ALA A 100 -30.99 1.11 -2.66
C ALA A 100 -30.13 1.57 -1.49
N VAL A 101 -28.91 2.03 -1.79
CA VAL A 101 -27.99 2.59 -0.78
C VAL A 101 -28.14 4.11 -0.69
N PRO A 102 -27.96 4.70 0.51
CA PRO A 102 -28.15 6.13 0.73
C PRO A 102 -26.99 6.99 0.20
N TYR A 103 -26.01 6.39 -0.51
CA TYR A 103 -24.85 7.09 -1.05
C TYR A 103 -25.03 7.40 -2.53
N SER A 104 -24.62 8.58 -2.96
CA SER A 104 -24.51 8.90 -4.38
C SER A 104 -23.45 8.00 -5.04
N VAL A 105 -23.84 7.31 -6.12
CA VAL A 105 -22.90 6.43 -6.88
C VAL A 105 -21.72 7.24 -7.40
N GLY A 106 -21.93 8.50 -7.80
CA GLY A 106 -20.86 9.38 -8.28
C GLY A 106 -19.87 9.75 -7.18
N GLU A 107 -20.34 10.08 -5.98
CA GLU A 107 -19.50 10.38 -4.82
C GLU A 107 -18.67 9.15 -4.42
N LEU A 108 -19.32 7.99 -4.36
CA LEU A 108 -18.68 6.73 -4.05
C LEU A 108 -17.60 6.37 -5.09
N ALA A 109 -17.90 6.50 -6.38
CA ALA A 109 -16.94 6.21 -7.45
C ALA A 109 -15.75 7.18 -7.43
N GLY A 110 -15.98 8.48 -7.20
CA GLY A 110 -14.91 9.47 -7.09
C GLY A 110 -13.97 9.18 -5.92
N THR A 111 -14.53 8.91 -4.75
CA THR A 111 -13.77 8.58 -3.54
C THR A 111 -12.95 7.31 -3.70
N LEU A 112 -13.54 6.26 -4.27
CA LEU A 112 -12.86 4.99 -4.51
C LEU A 112 -11.77 5.10 -5.57
N THR A 113 -11.93 5.94 -6.58
CA THR A 113 -10.90 6.18 -7.60
C THR A 113 -9.64 6.79 -6.98
N VAL A 114 -9.78 7.78 -6.11
CA VAL A 114 -8.65 8.40 -5.41
C VAL A 114 -8.00 7.41 -4.44
N THR A 115 -8.82 6.63 -3.72
CA THR A 115 -8.32 5.57 -2.83
C THR A 115 -7.56 4.49 -3.62
N ALA A 116 -8.06 4.07 -4.77
CA ALA A 116 -7.41 3.10 -5.64
C ALA A 116 -6.07 3.62 -6.18
N GLY A 117 -6.01 4.89 -6.58
CA GLY A 117 -4.76 5.52 -7.02
C GLY A 117 -3.70 5.58 -5.92
N SER A 118 -4.08 5.98 -4.70
CA SER A 118 -3.17 5.99 -3.55
C SER A 118 -2.79 4.58 -3.10
N ALA A 119 -3.70 3.61 -3.18
CA ALA A 119 -3.44 2.20 -2.93
C ALA A 119 -2.43 1.63 -3.93
N TRP A 120 -2.55 1.97 -5.21
CA TRP A 120 -1.56 1.58 -6.21
C TRP A 120 -0.16 2.10 -5.88
N LEU A 121 -0.03 3.37 -5.47
CA LEU A 121 1.25 3.92 -5.01
C LEU A 121 1.80 3.14 -3.81
N LEU A 122 0.98 2.82 -2.82
CA LEU A 122 1.39 1.99 -1.68
C LEU A 122 1.86 0.60 -2.14
N GLY A 123 1.13 -0.02 -3.07
CA GLY A 123 1.51 -1.30 -3.65
C GLY A 123 2.86 -1.26 -4.37
N LEU A 124 3.13 -0.18 -5.14
CA LEU A 124 4.43 0.04 -5.78
C LEU A 124 5.57 0.16 -4.76
N VAL A 125 5.35 0.83 -3.63
CA VAL A 125 6.35 0.94 -2.55
C VAL A 125 6.76 -0.45 -2.06
N PHE A 126 5.81 -1.32 -1.71
CA PHE A 126 6.11 -2.66 -1.23
C PHE A 126 6.63 -3.59 -2.33
N MET A 127 6.19 -3.42 -3.56
CA MET A 127 6.74 -4.11 -4.75
C MET A 127 8.22 -3.76 -4.94
N PHE A 128 8.60 -2.49 -4.87
CA PHE A 128 10.00 -2.10 -5.02
C PHE A 128 10.85 -2.46 -3.79
N ALA A 129 10.28 -2.49 -2.59
CA ALA A 129 10.94 -3.07 -1.43
C ALA A 129 11.21 -4.57 -1.64
N ALA A 130 10.26 -5.30 -2.22
CA ALA A 130 10.46 -6.70 -2.58
C ALA A 130 11.55 -6.88 -3.63
N TYR A 131 11.68 -5.99 -4.60
CA TYR A 131 12.79 -6.00 -5.56
C TYR A 131 14.14 -5.82 -4.87
N CYS A 132 14.26 -4.87 -3.95
CA CYS A 132 15.50 -4.65 -3.21
C CYS A 132 15.93 -5.93 -2.46
N VAL A 133 15.00 -6.56 -1.76
CA VAL A 133 15.28 -7.79 -1.00
C VAL A 133 15.56 -8.94 -1.95
N SER A 134 14.75 -9.16 -2.99
CA SER A 134 14.92 -10.22 -3.98
C SER A 134 16.28 -10.16 -4.70
N LEU A 135 16.80 -8.94 -4.92
CA LEU A 135 18.14 -8.73 -5.46
C LEU A 135 19.25 -8.96 -4.43
N ALA A 136 18.99 -8.83 -3.13
CA ALA A 136 20.01 -8.91 -2.09
C ALA A 136 20.23 -10.34 -1.58
N VAL A 137 19.22 -11.19 -1.62
CA VAL A 137 19.25 -12.55 -1.06
C VAL A 137 19.62 -13.62 -2.09
N ARG A 138 19.77 -14.87 -1.62
CA ARG A 138 20.16 -16.00 -2.47
C ARG A 138 19.04 -17.01 -2.71
N THR A 139 18.02 -17.04 -1.84
CA THR A 139 16.91 -18.00 -1.95
C THR A 139 15.56 -17.32 -1.80
N LYS A 140 14.53 -17.87 -2.48
CA LYS A 140 13.15 -17.41 -2.40
C LYS A 140 12.63 -17.41 -0.97
N ALA A 141 12.97 -18.44 -0.18
CA ALA A 141 12.55 -18.55 1.21
C ALA A 141 13.13 -17.41 2.06
N GLN A 142 14.39 -17.02 1.87
CA GLN A 142 14.99 -15.86 2.54
C GLN A 142 14.30 -14.56 2.14
N ALA A 143 14.02 -14.39 0.84
CA ALA A 143 13.30 -13.21 0.36
C ALA A 143 11.94 -13.05 1.05
N LEU A 144 11.15 -14.11 1.04
CA LEU A 144 9.82 -14.10 1.63
C LEU A 144 9.86 -13.85 3.14
N ALA A 145 10.77 -14.53 3.87
CA ALA A 145 10.90 -14.35 5.32
C ALA A 145 11.24 -12.90 5.69
N ILE A 146 12.23 -12.30 5.02
CA ILE A 146 12.63 -10.90 5.27
C ILE A 146 11.49 -9.95 4.93
N LEU A 147 10.79 -10.16 3.81
CA LEU A 147 9.69 -9.29 3.39
C LEU A 147 8.48 -9.37 4.33
N ILE A 148 8.18 -10.55 4.87
CA ILE A 148 7.14 -10.68 5.91
C ILE A 148 7.53 -9.90 7.17
N LEU A 149 8.81 -9.95 7.58
CA LEU A 149 9.29 -9.16 8.72
C LEU A 149 9.21 -7.65 8.46
N ILE A 150 9.58 -7.20 7.25
CA ILE A 150 9.44 -5.79 6.85
C ILE A 150 7.96 -5.37 6.87
N TRP A 151 7.07 -6.20 6.34
CA TRP A 151 5.64 -5.94 6.36
C TRP A 151 5.10 -5.85 7.80
N LEU A 152 5.45 -6.81 8.65
CA LEU A 152 5.04 -6.84 10.06
C LEU A 152 5.53 -5.57 10.79
N ALA A 153 6.79 -5.19 10.56
CA ALA A 153 7.37 -4.00 11.15
C ALA A 153 6.67 -2.72 10.67
N ALA A 154 6.43 -2.58 9.36
CA ALA A 154 5.85 -1.37 8.78
C ALA A 154 4.35 -1.24 9.05
N VAL A 155 3.59 -2.34 9.05
CA VAL A 155 2.13 -2.28 9.13
C VAL A 155 1.59 -2.47 10.55
N LEU A 156 2.25 -3.28 11.39
CA LEU A 156 1.78 -3.57 12.73
C LEU A 156 2.64 -2.91 13.81
N LEU A 157 3.95 -3.17 13.82
CA LEU A 157 4.81 -2.70 14.90
C LEU A 157 4.96 -1.18 14.89
N TYR A 158 5.01 -0.57 13.71
CA TYR A 158 5.11 0.88 13.59
C TYR A 158 3.88 1.59 14.17
N ASP A 159 2.68 1.12 13.86
CA ASP A 159 1.44 1.70 14.36
C ASP A 159 1.31 1.52 15.88
N LEU A 160 1.71 0.36 16.41
CA LEU A 160 1.78 0.14 17.85
C LEU A 160 2.79 1.09 18.50
N GLY A 161 3.95 1.29 17.89
CA GLY A 161 4.94 2.26 18.34
C GLY A 161 4.42 3.69 18.39
N LEU A 162 3.68 4.12 17.36
CA LEU A 162 3.01 5.42 17.33
C LEU A 162 1.97 5.56 18.44
N LEU A 163 1.19 4.51 18.69
CA LEU A 163 0.19 4.50 19.75
C LEU A 163 0.86 4.63 21.13
N VAL A 164 1.91 3.85 21.39
CA VAL A 164 2.68 3.94 22.64
C VAL A 164 3.29 5.34 22.80
N ALA A 165 3.89 5.89 21.75
CA ALA A 165 4.43 7.24 21.78
C ALA A 165 3.35 8.29 22.11
N ALA A 166 2.18 8.19 21.46
CA ALA A 166 1.08 9.13 21.68
C ALA A 166 0.56 9.10 23.13
N VAL A 167 0.54 7.93 23.78
CA VAL A 167 0.06 7.76 25.16
C VAL A 167 1.14 8.15 26.20
N SER A 168 2.43 7.94 25.87
CA SER A 168 3.54 8.18 26.81
C SER A 168 3.84 9.67 27.02
N PHE A 169 3.49 10.54 26.08
CA PHE A 169 3.71 11.98 26.21
C PHE A 169 2.52 12.65 26.92
N THR A 170 2.69 13.02 28.18
CA THR A 170 1.73 13.83 28.95
C THR A 170 1.59 15.21 28.30
N GLY A 171 0.47 15.43 27.58
CA GLY A 171 0.23 16.65 26.80
C GLY A 171 0.13 16.40 25.30
N GLY A 172 0.35 15.15 24.86
CA GLY A 172 0.27 14.74 23.46
C GLY A 172 1.50 15.14 22.63
N LEU A 173 1.74 14.42 21.55
CA LEU A 173 2.78 14.79 20.58
C LEU A 173 2.34 16.04 19.78
N PRO A 174 3.25 17.03 19.58
CA PRO A 174 2.95 18.14 18.66
C PRO A 174 2.49 17.61 17.31
N ARG A 175 1.44 18.21 16.74
CA ARG A 175 0.84 17.74 15.45
C ARG A 175 1.88 17.62 14.34
N GLY A 176 2.85 18.53 14.28
CA GLY A 176 3.93 18.47 13.28
C GLY A 176 4.81 17.22 13.44
N VAL A 177 5.15 16.85 14.67
CA VAL A 177 5.95 15.64 14.95
C VAL A 177 5.16 14.37 14.62
N LEU A 178 3.89 14.33 15.01
CA LEU A 178 3.01 13.19 14.68
C LEU A 178 2.88 13.01 13.16
N ASN A 179 2.62 14.10 12.42
CA ASN A 179 2.55 14.05 10.96
C ASN A 179 3.88 13.58 10.34
N ALA A 180 5.01 14.07 10.81
CA ALA A 180 6.32 13.64 10.32
C ALA A 180 6.58 12.14 10.58
N LEU A 181 6.23 11.65 11.76
CA LEU A 181 6.31 10.23 12.09
C LEU A 181 5.36 9.40 11.20
N MET A 182 4.13 9.84 10.98
CA MET A 182 3.20 9.13 10.08
C MET A 182 3.72 9.08 8.63
N LEU A 183 4.40 10.13 8.16
CA LEU A 183 4.97 10.18 6.81
C LEU A 183 6.28 9.40 6.66
N ALA A 184 6.97 9.13 7.77
CA ALA A 184 8.17 8.29 7.76
C ALA A 184 7.88 6.82 7.42
N ASN A 185 6.62 6.39 7.53
CA ASN A 185 6.18 5.06 7.14
C ASN A 185 5.14 5.16 6.00
N PRO A 186 5.36 4.50 4.85
CA PRO A 186 4.43 4.58 3.71
C PRO A 186 3.03 4.02 4.03
N ALA A 187 2.90 3.02 4.90
CA ALA A 187 1.61 2.46 5.31
C ALA A 187 0.79 3.47 6.13
N SER A 188 1.42 4.14 7.11
CA SER A 188 0.78 5.18 7.92
C SER A 188 0.51 6.44 7.09
N GLY A 189 1.41 6.80 6.16
CA GLY A 189 1.22 7.91 5.22
C GLY A 189 0.02 7.70 4.30
N PHE A 190 -0.17 6.49 3.77
CA PHE A 190 -1.36 6.13 2.98
C PHE A 190 -2.64 6.26 3.80
N ARG A 191 -2.62 5.79 5.07
CA ARG A 191 -3.77 5.91 5.97
C ARG A 191 -4.10 7.38 6.24
N LEU A 192 -3.09 8.20 6.57
CA LEU A 192 -3.27 9.63 6.81
C LEU A 192 -3.86 10.35 5.58
N LEU A 193 -3.36 10.03 4.38
CA LEU A 193 -3.87 10.59 3.13
C LEU A 193 -5.36 10.30 2.97
N ASN A 194 -5.77 9.05 3.07
CA ASN A 194 -7.16 8.66 2.85
C ASN A 194 -8.09 9.15 3.96
N GLN A 195 -7.67 9.12 5.24
CA GLN A 195 -8.44 9.64 6.35
C GLN A 195 -8.66 11.16 6.26
N SER A 196 -7.67 11.90 5.72
CA SER A 196 -7.82 13.34 5.47
C SER A 196 -8.78 13.63 4.31
N LEU A 197 -8.79 12.79 3.26
CA LEU A 197 -9.75 12.88 2.15
C LEU A 197 -11.20 12.68 2.61
N PHE A 198 -11.43 11.77 3.56
CA PHE A 198 -12.76 11.47 4.09
C PHE A 198 -13.17 12.38 5.25
N GLY A 199 -12.39 13.42 5.56
CA GLY A 199 -12.65 14.34 6.65
C GLY A 199 -12.59 13.73 8.05
N SER A 200 -12.07 12.49 8.16
CA SER A 200 -11.96 11.78 9.43
C SER A 200 -10.83 12.30 10.31
N VAL A 201 -9.81 12.89 9.70
CA VAL A 201 -8.65 13.48 10.38
C VAL A 201 -8.33 14.82 9.73
N GLN A 202 -8.24 15.89 10.55
CA GLN A 202 -7.75 17.18 10.08
C GLN A 202 -6.22 17.21 10.12
N THR A 203 -5.60 17.32 8.97
CA THR A 203 -4.14 17.49 8.83
C THR A 203 -3.81 18.89 8.30
N THR A 204 -2.68 19.42 8.73
CA THR A 204 -2.12 20.68 8.19
C THR A 204 -1.37 20.47 6.88
N VAL A 205 -1.14 19.21 6.49
CA VAL A 205 -0.38 18.84 5.29
C VAL A 205 -1.34 18.75 4.11
N PRO A 206 -1.07 19.43 2.99
CA PRO A 206 -1.89 19.32 1.78
C PRO A 206 -1.95 17.87 1.25
N ILE A 207 -3.10 17.44 0.75
CA ILE A 207 -3.32 16.08 0.21
C ILE A 207 -2.30 15.76 -0.90
N ALA A 208 -2.00 16.74 -1.77
CA ALA A 208 -0.99 16.58 -2.82
C ALA A 208 0.41 16.28 -2.26
N ALA A 209 0.78 16.88 -1.12
CA ALA A 209 2.05 16.60 -0.46
C ALA A 209 2.08 15.19 0.15
N LEU A 210 0.96 14.72 0.72
CA LEU A 210 0.83 13.34 1.22
C LEU A 210 1.00 12.30 0.08
N ALA A 211 0.36 12.54 -1.06
CA ALA A 211 0.52 11.71 -2.26
C ALA A 211 1.96 11.79 -2.80
N GLY A 212 2.58 12.98 -2.77
CA GLY A 212 3.96 13.20 -3.17
C GLY A 212 4.95 12.41 -2.32
N VAL A 213 4.72 12.29 -1.02
CA VAL A 213 5.57 11.48 -0.12
C VAL A 213 5.48 9.99 -0.46
N LEU A 214 4.28 9.47 -0.74
CA LEU A 214 4.13 8.08 -1.19
C LEU A 214 4.85 7.82 -2.52
N ALA A 215 4.73 8.75 -3.47
CA ALA A 215 5.45 8.66 -4.74
C ALA A 215 6.97 8.73 -4.52
N ALA A 216 7.45 9.59 -3.61
CA ALA A 216 8.85 9.70 -3.26
C ALA A 216 9.40 8.38 -2.66
N TRP A 217 8.64 7.70 -1.80
CA TRP A 217 8.99 6.38 -1.29
C TRP A 217 9.14 5.35 -2.43
N ALA A 218 8.19 5.32 -3.37
CA ALA A 218 8.26 4.41 -4.52
C ALA A 218 9.47 4.69 -5.40
N VAL A 219 9.74 5.96 -5.70
CA VAL A 219 10.91 6.38 -6.51
C VAL A 219 12.22 6.05 -5.79
N ALA A 220 12.32 6.31 -4.48
CA ALA A 220 13.52 6.03 -3.70
C ALA A 220 13.84 4.52 -3.67
N LEU A 221 12.83 3.67 -3.43
CA LEU A 221 13.01 2.22 -3.42
C LEU A 221 13.32 1.66 -4.82
N PHE A 222 12.69 2.22 -5.87
CA PHE A 222 13.05 1.85 -7.25
C PHE A 222 14.49 2.23 -7.58
N ALA A 223 14.93 3.43 -7.20
CA ALA A 223 16.31 3.87 -7.39
C ALA A 223 17.31 3.00 -6.62
N LEU A 224 16.95 2.58 -5.38
CA LEU A 224 17.73 1.66 -4.58
C LEU A 224 17.83 0.28 -5.26
N ALA A 225 16.72 -0.29 -5.73
CA ALA A 225 16.68 -1.56 -6.45
C ALA A 225 17.57 -1.50 -7.71
N ARG A 226 17.48 -0.40 -8.47
CA ARG A 226 18.34 -0.16 -9.64
C ARG A 226 19.81 -0.12 -9.25
N GLY A 227 20.17 0.56 -8.16
CA GLY A 227 21.54 0.65 -7.65
C GLY A 227 22.09 -0.73 -7.26
N ILE A 228 21.31 -1.51 -6.50
CA ILE A 228 21.67 -2.88 -6.12
C ILE A 228 21.89 -3.75 -7.38
N PHE A 229 20.97 -3.67 -8.35
CA PHE A 229 21.05 -4.46 -9.58
C PHE A 229 22.25 -4.07 -10.45
N ALA A 230 22.58 -2.79 -10.51
CA ALA A 230 23.75 -2.28 -11.26
C ALA A 230 25.07 -2.74 -10.64
N ALA A 231 25.15 -2.75 -9.30
CA ALA A 231 26.36 -3.11 -8.56
C ALA A 231 26.60 -4.64 -8.49
N LYS A 232 25.55 -5.45 -8.66
CA LYS A 232 25.65 -6.92 -8.51
C LYS A 232 26.42 -7.52 -9.69
N ARG A 233 27.47 -8.29 -9.37
CA ARG A 233 28.20 -9.13 -10.32
C ARG A 233 27.60 -10.53 -10.26
N PHE A 234 27.14 -11.03 -11.38
CA PHE A 234 26.56 -12.38 -11.54
C PHE A 234 27.59 -13.32 -12.10
#